data_f8c9f0b30ddb04409dc167754f2f0cbd
#
_entry.id   f8c9f0b30ddb04409dc167754f2f0cbd
#
_cell.length_a   1.000
_cell.length_b   1.000
_cell.length_c   1.000
_cell.angle_alpha   90.00
_cell.angle_beta   90.00
_cell.angle_gamma   90.00
#
_symmetry.space_group_name_H-M   'P 1'
#
loop_
_entity.id
_entity.type
_entity.pdbx_description
1 polymer ?
#
loop_
_entity_poly.entity_id
_entity_poly.type
_entity_poly.pdbx_seq_one_letter_code
_entity_poly.pdbx_strand_id
1 'polypeptide(L)'
;MGENPKNQGANGGAAEEVSRRSFLTRGAAGVGAVALSTAAATEARAEIKWDYSADVVVIGAGVSGLAAAITARDHGVSVIAVDENHDIGGRGMLSGGRLHLGGGNAIQQRHGIKDSPDQVYADWVRFDAGSSRYSDRDLVRVFADENLATYDFLVENGVEFIDRMIGPEAASTVQRTFVTVEWHIPSELIAPGRNRNGSGLVRRLEQSARKKSVQIFLRHEMTKIIREQPNSGRVLGILAMNGSNAVHIQAKKGVIIATGGHTGNVNFRRMFDPRLTEEYQQACEPWVHQGAKGELAAMELGASLWATAAQTREAGSAITKTRHIGCRWGYSSLVYQPESPMFHLARATGLTVEDWQDVIFVNQYGKRFWNEVDGSYNFFAACMAWHGDKSKLNGGGPIWAIFDADAAAREKWKTEPPHVDPDGFFFSADTIAELAGKIKSPYQKAPMSGAVLQETVSRYNSFVVAGADADFKKPTPLHKIEKPPFYAAWSTPILHDTLTGLRTNTNAEVMDIHGEIIQGLYCAGESQGGFAQHGLARCLAFGRVAGRHAAGRVA
;
A
#
# COMPACT_ATOMS: atom_id res chain seq x y z
N MET A 1 -39.78 61.54 -9.79
CA MET A 1 -40.07 61.94 -11.20
C MET A 1 -39.66 60.75 -12.02
N GLY A 2 -40.48 60.04 -12.45
CA GLY A 2 -41.66 59.83 -13.26
C GLY A 2 -41.29 58.58 -14.07
N GLU A 3 -41.99 57.69 -14.38
CA GLU A 3 -43.34 57.20 -14.48
C GLU A 3 -43.33 55.92 -15.29
N ASN A 4 -44.13 55.01 -14.87
CA ASN A 4 -44.51 53.77 -15.58
C ASN A 4 -45.45 54.14 -16.77
N PRO A 5 -45.57 53.30 -17.78
CA PRO A 5 -46.87 52.67 -17.91
C PRO A 5 -46.90 51.20 -18.38
N LYS A 6 -47.67 50.39 -17.69
CA LYS A 6 -48.80 49.50 -18.06
C LYS A 6 -48.95 49.12 -19.55
N ASN A 7 -49.12 47.84 -19.88
CA ASN A 7 -50.44 47.18 -20.07
C ASN A 7 -50.27 45.69 -20.49
N GLN A 8 -50.98 44.84 -19.80
CA GLN A 8 -52.12 43.95 -20.18
C GLN A 8 -51.77 42.78 -21.13
N GLY A 9 -52.07 41.60 -20.68
CA GLY A 9 -53.08 40.69 -21.07
C GLY A 9 -52.86 39.25 -20.66
N ALA A 10 -53.59 38.83 -19.74
CA ALA A 10 -54.31 37.61 -19.42
C ALA A 10 -54.03 36.32 -20.25
N ASN A 11 -53.75 35.22 -19.60
CA ASN A 11 -54.68 34.09 -19.47
C ASN A 11 -54.17 33.07 -18.48
N GLY A 12 -55.05 32.64 -17.60
CA GLY A 12 -54.83 31.74 -16.50
C GLY A 12 -54.76 30.27 -16.95
N GLY A 13 -53.96 29.54 -16.21
CA GLY A 13 -53.97 28.10 -16.15
C GLY A 13 -53.54 27.72 -14.74
N ALA A 14 -54.50 27.39 -13.89
CA ALA A 14 -54.29 26.89 -12.54
C ALA A 14 -53.51 25.57 -12.59
N ALA A 15 -52.35 25.56 -12.03
CA ALA A 15 -51.62 24.33 -11.71
C ALA A 15 -52.27 23.74 -10.44
N GLU A 16 -53.07 22.69 -10.58
CA GLU A 16 -53.55 21.85 -9.48
C GLU A 16 -52.32 21.23 -8.75
N GLU A 17 -52.18 21.56 -7.49
CA GLU A 17 -51.32 20.85 -6.57
C GLU A 17 -51.82 19.42 -6.40
N VAL A 18 -51.15 18.45 -7.04
CA VAL A 18 -51.43 17.03 -6.84
C VAL A 18 -50.82 16.59 -5.51
N SER A 19 -51.65 16.50 -4.48
CA SER A 19 -51.26 16.00 -3.16
C SER A 19 -50.79 14.53 -3.26
N ARG A 20 -49.80 14.17 -2.47
CA ARG A 20 -49.27 12.79 -2.36
C ARG A 20 -50.33 11.72 -2.04
N ARG A 21 -51.52 12.10 -1.56
CA ARG A 21 -52.64 11.20 -1.29
C ARG A 21 -53.48 10.87 -2.53
N SER A 22 -53.49 11.69 -3.55
CA SER A 22 -54.26 11.43 -4.79
C SER A 22 -53.54 10.48 -5.75
N PHE A 23 -52.23 10.28 -5.55
CA PHE A 23 -51.45 9.30 -6.36
C PHE A 23 -51.71 7.84 -5.96
N LEU A 24 -52.14 7.59 -4.71
CA LEU A 24 -52.37 6.23 -4.20
C LEU A 24 -53.83 5.74 -4.39
N THR A 25 -54.78 6.62 -4.76
CA THR A 25 -56.18 6.23 -4.90
C THR A 25 -56.68 6.11 -6.34
N ARG A 26 -55.89 6.42 -7.36
CA ARG A 26 -56.21 6.21 -8.78
C ARG A 26 -55.61 4.96 -9.42
N GLY A 27 -54.95 4.10 -8.63
CA GLY A 27 -54.37 2.83 -9.07
C GLY A 27 -55.23 1.57 -8.91
N ALA A 28 -56.53 1.73 -8.53
CA ALA A 28 -57.38 0.57 -8.24
C ALA A 28 -58.68 0.57 -9.07
N ALA A 29 -58.62 0.68 -10.37
CA ALA A 29 -59.70 0.29 -11.27
C ALA A 29 -59.19 0.11 -12.69
N GLY A 30 -58.78 -1.08 -13.00
CA GLY A 30 -58.31 -1.48 -14.34
C GLY A 30 -57.71 -2.88 -14.33
N VAL A 31 -58.50 -3.85 -13.86
CA VAL A 31 -58.13 -5.26 -14.04
C VAL A 31 -58.38 -5.61 -15.49
N GLY A 32 -57.41 -5.33 -16.34
CA GLY A 32 -57.24 -5.96 -17.60
C GLY A 32 -56.09 -6.95 -17.45
N ALA A 33 -56.38 -8.24 -17.40
CA ALA A 33 -55.38 -9.29 -17.38
C ALA A 33 -54.55 -9.23 -18.68
N VAL A 34 -53.48 -8.47 -18.69
CA VAL A 34 -52.34 -8.75 -19.57
C VAL A 34 -51.49 -9.69 -18.76
N ALA A 35 -51.61 -10.97 -19.06
CA ALA A 35 -50.59 -11.93 -18.72
C ALA A 35 -49.31 -11.49 -19.47
N LEU A 36 -48.55 -10.58 -18.82
CA LEU A 36 -47.13 -10.44 -19.07
C LEU A 36 -46.53 -11.78 -18.68
N SER A 37 -46.47 -12.67 -19.69
CA SER A 37 -45.50 -13.74 -19.65
C SER A 37 -44.16 -13.08 -19.46
N THR A 38 -43.71 -13.00 -18.20
CA THR A 38 -42.31 -12.92 -17.86
C THR A 38 -41.70 -14.27 -18.28
N ALA A 39 -41.58 -14.47 -19.57
CA ALA A 39 -40.48 -15.22 -20.09
C ALA A 39 -39.25 -14.40 -19.69
N ALA A 40 -38.81 -14.55 -18.44
CA ALA A 40 -37.43 -14.36 -18.11
C ALA A 40 -36.71 -15.27 -19.12
N ALA A 41 -36.19 -14.65 -20.16
CA ALA A 41 -35.20 -15.26 -20.99
C ALA A 41 -34.06 -15.60 -20.02
N THR A 42 -34.08 -16.80 -19.49
CA THR A 42 -32.92 -17.51 -19.00
C THR A 42 -32.07 -17.62 -20.26
N GLU A 43 -31.31 -16.56 -20.58
CA GLU A 43 -30.16 -16.72 -21.44
C GLU A 43 -29.43 -17.90 -20.85
N ALA A 44 -29.46 -19.04 -21.58
CA ALA A 44 -28.71 -20.21 -21.20
C ALA A 44 -27.27 -19.76 -21.13
N ARG A 45 -26.78 -19.52 -19.90
CA ARG A 45 -25.40 -19.10 -19.65
C ARG A 45 -24.57 -20.22 -20.26
N ALA A 46 -23.81 -19.90 -21.31
CA ALA A 46 -22.92 -20.87 -21.93
C ALA A 46 -22.12 -21.53 -20.81
N GLU A 47 -22.14 -22.87 -20.78
CA GLU A 47 -21.42 -23.63 -19.75
C GLU A 47 -19.95 -23.23 -19.80
N ILE A 48 -19.43 -22.73 -18.66
CA ILE A 48 -18.05 -22.25 -18.58
C ILE A 48 -17.14 -23.46 -18.74
N LYS A 49 -16.37 -23.48 -19.80
CA LYS A 49 -15.31 -24.47 -19.96
C LYS A 49 -14.14 -24.09 -19.05
N TRP A 50 -13.93 -24.90 -18.03
CA TRP A 50 -12.81 -24.74 -17.09
C TRP A 50 -11.56 -25.42 -17.65
N ASP A 51 -10.45 -24.71 -17.72
CA ASP A 51 -9.14 -25.24 -18.12
C ASP A 51 -8.45 -25.95 -16.96
N TYR A 52 -8.64 -25.43 -15.75
CA TYR A 52 -8.13 -26.02 -14.50
C TYR A 52 -9.19 -25.99 -13.42
N SER A 53 -9.02 -26.84 -12.41
CA SER A 53 -9.92 -26.93 -11.27
C SER A 53 -9.15 -27.26 -9.99
N ALA A 54 -9.46 -26.55 -8.90
CA ALA A 54 -8.98 -26.82 -7.56
C ALA A 54 -10.10 -26.58 -6.53
N ASP A 55 -9.90 -27.03 -5.30
CA ASP A 55 -10.82 -26.69 -4.22
C ASP A 55 -10.73 -25.20 -3.89
N VAL A 56 -9.52 -24.68 -3.76
CA VAL A 56 -9.24 -23.27 -3.47
C VAL A 56 -8.35 -22.67 -4.55
N VAL A 57 -8.72 -21.49 -5.02
CA VAL A 57 -7.91 -20.68 -5.94
C VAL A 57 -7.45 -19.43 -5.19
N VAL A 58 -6.14 -19.17 -5.20
CA VAL A 58 -5.53 -18.01 -4.56
C VAL A 58 -5.04 -17.04 -5.65
N ILE A 59 -5.47 -15.78 -5.57
CA ILE A 59 -5.05 -14.71 -6.48
C ILE A 59 -3.94 -13.90 -5.82
N GLY A 60 -2.73 -14.02 -6.33
CA GLY A 60 -1.51 -13.44 -5.78
C GLY A 60 -0.69 -14.46 -4.99
N ALA A 61 0.53 -14.74 -5.43
CA ALA A 61 1.51 -15.58 -4.73
C ALA A 61 2.48 -14.75 -3.86
N GLY A 62 1.98 -13.65 -3.29
CA GLY A 62 2.64 -12.85 -2.28
C GLY A 62 2.62 -13.53 -0.90
N VAL A 63 3.06 -12.82 0.13
CA VAL A 63 3.18 -13.36 1.50
C VAL A 63 1.84 -13.90 2.02
N SER A 64 0.74 -13.15 1.85
CA SER A 64 -0.58 -13.58 2.30
C SER A 64 -1.11 -14.76 1.48
N GLY A 65 -0.89 -14.74 0.16
CA GLY A 65 -1.32 -15.83 -0.71
C GLY A 65 -0.57 -17.14 -0.47
N LEU A 66 0.75 -17.08 -0.23
CA LEU A 66 1.53 -18.27 0.15
C LEU A 66 1.07 -18.84 1.50
N ALA A 67 0.84 -17.98 2.50
CA ALA A 67 0.32 -18.42 3.79
C ALA A 67 -1.06 -19.07 3.66
N ALA A 68 -1.95 -18.47 2.86
CA ALA A 68 -3.28 -19.03 2.59
C ALA A 68 -3.21 -20.38 1.85
N ALA A 69 -2.38 -20.46 0.81
CA ALA A 69 -2.23 -21.68 0.02
C ALA A 69 -1.66 -22.85 0.83
N ILE A 70 -0.62 -22.59 1.62
CA ILE A 70 -0.02 -23.60 2.50
C ILE A 70 -1.05 -24.08 3.52
N THR A 71 -1.72 -23.14 4.21
CA THR A 71 -2.71 -23.48 5.22
C THR A 71 -3.88 -24.28 4.64
N ALA A 72 -4.38 -23.91 3.45
CA ALA A 72 -5.43 -24.69 2.78
C ALA A 72 -4.94 -26.11 2.44
N ARG A 73 -3.71 -26.26 1.95
CA ARG A 73 -3.11 -27.60 1.71
C ARG A 73 -2.98 -28.42 2.99
N ASP A 74 -2.62 -27.81 4.11
CA ASP A 74 -2.52 -28.50 5.42
C ASP A 74 -3.90 -29.01 5.88
N HIS A 75 -4.97 -28.41 5.38
CA HIS A 75 -6.35 -28.91 5.58
C HIS A 75 -6.82 -29.90 4.49
N GLY A 76 -5.92 -30.41 3.66
CA GLY A 76 -6.16 -31.52 2.74
C GLY A 76 -6.90 -31.17 1.44
N VAL A 77 -7.05 -29.89 1.10
CA VAL A 77 -7.71 -29.45 -0.15
C VAL A 77 -6.70 -29.14 -1.24
N SER A 78 -7.12 -29.27 -2.51
CA SER A 78 -6.29 -28.90 -3.67
C SER A 78 -6.23 -27.38 -3.83
N VAL A 79 -5.04 -26.83 -4.21
CA VAL A 79 -4.82 -25.39 -4.33
C VAL A 79 -4.10 -25.05 -5.62
N ILE A 80 -4.63 -24.04 -6.34
CA ILE A 80 -3.95 -23.33 -7.42
C ILE A 80 -3.76 -21.87 -6.95
N ALA A 81 -2.53 -21.37 -7.04
CA ALA A 81 -2.21 -19.96 -6.85
C ALA A 81 -1.81 -19.36 -8.20
N VAL A 82 -2.36 -18.19 -8.53
CA VAL A 82 -1.99 -17.42 -9.73
C VAL A 82 -1.30 -16.13 -9.34
N ASP A 83 -0.30 -15.70 -10.11
CA ASP A 83 0.35 -14.41 -9.96
C ASP A 83 0.64 -13.78 -11.31
N GLU A 84 0.40 -12.47 -11.45
CA GLU A 84 0.69 -11.74 -12.69
C GLU A 84 2.18 -11.57 -12.94
N ASN A 85 2.99 -11.62 -11.89
CA ASN A 85 4.41 -11.36 -11.97
C ASN A 85 5.17 -12.60 -12.52
N HIS A 86 6.39 -12.34 -12.93
CA HIS A 86 7.35 -13.36 -13.37
C HIS A 86 7.94 -14.19 -12.22
N ASP A 87 7.80 -13.72 -10.99
CA ASP A 87 8.28 -14.37 -9.77
C ASP A 87 7.26 -14.22 -8.64
N ILE A 88 7.39 -15.04 -7.61
CA ILE A 88 6.52 -15.03 -6.43
C ILE A 88 6.96 -13.97 -5.41
N GLY A 89 6.10 -13.74 -4.42
CA GLY A 89 6.45 -13.03 -3.19
C GLY A 89 6.02 -11.57 -3.15
N GLY A 90 5.74 -10.96 -4.31
CA GLY A 90 5.31 -9.58 -4.37
C GLY A 90 6.23 -8.64 -3.58
N ARG A 91 5.66 -7.68 -2.85
CA ARG A 91 6.43 -6.77 -1.98
C ARG A 91 7.19 -7.49 -0.85
N GLY A 92 6.71 -8.65 -0.43
CA GLY A 92 7.38 -9.45 0.59
C GLY A 92 8.81 -9.78 0.22
N MET A 93 9.09 -10.06 -1.06
CA MET A 93 10.44 -10.34 -1.58
C MET A 93 11.41 -9.18 -1.37
N LEU A 94 10.93 -7.96 -1.54
CA LEU A 94 11.72 -6.72 -1.45
C LEU A 94 11.72 -6.10 -0.05
N SER A 95 10.98 -6.69 0.89
CA SER A 95 10.85 -6.19 2.25
C SER A 95 12.11 -6.42 3.10
N GLY A 96 12.19 -5.71 4.22
CA GLY A 96 13.23 -5.92 5.22
C GLY A 96 13.09 -7.21 6.03
N GLY A 97 12.09 -8.05 5.78
CA GLY A 97 11.84 -9.29 6.51
C GLY A 97 11.47 -9.08 7.99
N ARG A 98 11.02 -7.87 8.35
CA ARG A 98 10.59 -7.56 9.72
C ARG A 98 9.20 -8.11 9.98
N LEU A 99 9.06 -8.83 11.08
CA LEU A 99 7.81 -9.41 11.54
C LEU A 99 7.46 -8.86 12.92
N HIS A 100 6.19 -8.51 13.10
CA HIS A 100 5.64 -7.98 14.34
C HIS A 100 4.63 -9.01 14.88
N LEU A 101 5.14 -10.11 15.41
CA LEU A 101 4.37 -11.20 15.99
C LEU A 101 4.74 -11.37 17.46
N GLY A 102 3.74 -11.28 18.31
CA GLY A 102 3.88 -11.44 19.76
C GLY A 102 3.20 -12.71 20.29
N GLY A 103 2.57 -12.58 21.45
CA GLY A 103 1.80 -13.64 22.08
C GLY A 103 2.65 -14.65 22.88
N GLY A 104 3.92 -14.33 23.15
CA GLY A 104 4.82 -15.18 23.93
C GLY A 104 5.53 -16.24 23.09
N ASN A 105 5.89 -15.92 21.85
CA ASN A 105 6.61 -16.83 20.96
C ASN A 105 8.03 -17.19 21.46
N ALA A 106 8.65 -18.20 20.85
CA ALA A 106 9.92 -18.74 21.31
C ALA A 106 11.08 -17.72 21.29
N ILE A 107 11.08 -16.75 20.36
CA ILE A 107 12.11 -15.68 20.36
C ILE A 107 11.88 -14.78 21.59
N GLN A 108 10.65 -14.34 21.85
CA GLN A 108 10.34 -13.52 23.03
C GLN A 108 10.75 -14.24 24.31
N GLN A 109 10.43 -15.53 24.44
CA GLN A 109 10.81 -16.33 25.62
C GLN A 109 12.32 -16.38 25.83
N ARG A 110 13.13 -16.59 24.77
CA ARG A 110 14.60 -16.58 24.85
C ARG A 110 15.17 -15.23 25.32
N HIS A 111 14.50 -14.15 24.97
CA HIS A 111 14.88 -12.79 25.38
C HIS A 111 14.20 -12.32 26.67
N GLY A 112 13.52 -13.22 27.42
CA GLY A 112 12.88 -12.91 28.70
C GLY A 112 11.67 -11.97 28.58
N ILE A 113 11.09 -11.82 27.38
CA ILE A 113 9.95 -10.96 27.12
C ILE A 113 8.67 -11.74 27.39
N LYS A 114 7.86 -11.25 28.34
CA LYS A 114 6.53 -11.77 28.63
C LYS A 114 5.51 -11.06 27.75
N ASP A 115 4.71 -11.83 27.04
CA ASP A 115 3.66 -11.34 26.16
C ASP A 115 2.52 -12.36 26.07
N SER A 116 1.35 -11.94 25.63
CA SER A 116 0.17 -12.78 25.45
C SER A 116 -0.72 -12.23 24.35
N PRO A 117 -1.66 -13.03 23.80
CA PRO A 117 -2.68 -12.54 22.88
C PRO A 117 -3.48 -11.36 23.46
N ASP A 118 -3.83 -11.39 24.75
CA ASP A 118 -4.54 -10.30 25.40
C ASP A 118 -3.72 -9.01 25.47
N GLN A 119 -2.41 -9.12 25.73
CA GLN A 119 -1.53 -7.96 25.70
C GLN A 119 -1.38 -7.41 24.27
N VAL A 120 -1.31 -8.26 23.25
CA VAL A 120 -1.32 -7.83 21.85
C VAL A 120 -2.60 -7.06 21.55
N TYR A 121 -3.76 -7.60 21.92
CA TYR A 121 -5.04 -6.94 21.72
C TYR A 121 -5.10 -5.59 22.43
N ALA A 122 -4.77 -5.55 23.73
CA ALA A 122 -4.80 -4.34 24.55
C ALA A 122 -3.94 -3.23 23.96
N ASP A 123 -2.74 -3.55 23.45
CA ASP A 123 -1.84 -2.59 22.83
C ASP A 123 -2.44 -1.97 21.57
N TRP A 124 -3.15 -2.76 20.76
CA TRP A 124 -3.72 -2.29 19.48
C TRP A 124 -4.96 -1.41 19.65
N VAL A 125 -5.71 -1.58 20.76
CA VAL A 125 -6.99 -0.87 20.94
C VAL A 125 -6.90 0.33 21.89
N ARG A 126 -5.78 0.54 22.55
CA ARG A 126 -5.65 1.65 23.50
C ARG A 126 -5.72 3.01 22.81
N PHE A 127 -6.12 4.04 23.55
CA PHE A 127 -6.43 5.37 22.97
C PHE A 127 -5.22 6.09 22.35
N ASP A 128 -4.01 5.82 22.83
CA ASP A 128 -2.75 6.44 22.40
C ASP A 128 -1.99 5.60 21.36
N ALA A 129 -2.61 4.52 20.84
CA ALA A 129 -1.99 3.62 19.86
C ALA A 129 -1.92 4.21 18.43
N GLY A 130 -2.06 5.51 18.25
CA GLY A 130 -2.04 6.17 16.95
C GLY A 130 -3.17 5.68 16.04
N SER A 131 -2.88 5.36 14.78
CA SER A 131 -3.87 4.88 13.82
C SER A 131 -4.42 3.50 14.15
N SER A 132 -3.72 2.69 14.95
CA SER A 132 -4.17 1.34 15.34
C SER A 132 -5.50 1.36 16.09
N ARG A 133 -5.78 2.40 16.87
CA ARG A 133 -7.04 2.58 17.60
C ARG A 133 -8.29 2.61 16.72
N TYR A 134 -8.15 2.88 15.42
CA TYR A 134 -9.26 2.92 14.46
C TYR A 134 -9.49 1.57 13.78
N SER A 135 -8.67 0.56 14.08
CA SER A 135 -8.87 -0.79 13.57
C SER A 135 -10.18 -1.39 14.10
N ASP A 136 -10.80 -2.22 13.28
CA ASP A 136 -11.92 -3.04 13.71
C ASP A 136 -11.51 -3.95 14.86
N ARG A 137 -12.35 -4.00 15.92
CA ARG A 137 -12.00 -4.68 17.17
C ARG A 137 -11.96 -6.20 17.03
N ASP A 138 -12.85 -6.75 16.21
CA ASP A 138 -12.91 -8.19 15.97
C ASP A 138 -11.72 -8.64 15.13
N LEU A 139 -11.32 -7.88 14.12
CA LEU A 139 -10.10 -8.15 13.36
C LEU A 139 -8.83 -8.03 14.23
N VAL A 140 -8.78 -7.06 15.15
CA VAL A 140 -7.68 -6.96 16.13
C VAL A 140 -7.63 -8.19 17.00
N ARG A 141 -8.80 -8.71 17.47
CA ARG A 141 -8.86 -9.91 18.30
C ARG A 141 -8.34 -11.13 17.53
N VAL A 142 -8.83 -11.33 16.29
CA VAL A 142 -8.33 -12.41 15.42
C VAL A 142 -6.81 -12.30 15.22
N PHE A 143 -6.31 -11.12 14.92
CA PHE A 143 -4.86 -10.93 14.75
C PHE A 143 -4.09 -11.29 16.02
N ALA A 144 -4.56 -10.84 17.18
CA ALA A 144 -3.90 -11.12 18.46
C ALA A 144 -3.86 -12.62 18.78
N ASP A 145 -4.96 -13.32 18.57
CA ASP A 145 -5.07 -14.77 18.80
C ASP A 145 -4.20 -15.58 17.82
N GLU A 146 -4.11 -15.13 16.58
CA GLU A 146 -3.32 -15.79 15.52
C GLU A 146 -1.80 -15.52 15.62
N ASN A 147 -1.32 -14.61 16.47
CA ASN A 147 0.10 -14.22 16.52
C ASN A 147 1.03 -15.39 16.76
N LEU A 148 0.80 -16.14 17.85
CA LEU A 148 1.65 -17.27 18.22
C LEU A 148 1.57 -18.38 17.15
N ALA A 149 0.36 -18.78 16.77
CA ALA A 149 0.17 -19.79 15.75
C ALA A 149 0.74 -19.39 14.38
N THR A 150 0.82 -18.09 14.08
CA THR A 150 1.49 -17.61 12.85
C THR A 150 3.01 -17.73 12.97
N TYR A 151 3.57 -17.45 14.12
CA TYR A 151 5.01 -17.67 14.36
C TYR A 151 5.37 -19.16 14.21
N ASP A 152 4.60 -20.06 14.86
CA ASP A 152 4.83 -21.50 14.78
C ASP A 152 4.69 -22.01 13.35
N PHE A 153 3.67 -21.57 12.63
CA PHE A 153 3.50 -21.84 11.20
C PHE A 153 4.75 -21.47 10.38
N LEU A 154 5.37 -20.33 10.63
CA LEU A 154 6.57 -19.92 9.92
C LEU A 154 7.75 -20.85 10.20
N VAL A 155 7.97 -21.22 11.45
CA VAL A 155 9.02 -22.17 11.86
C VAL A 155 8.79 -23.54 11.23
N GLU A 156 7.57 -24.07 11.28
CA GLU A 156 7.19 -25.35 10.68
C GLU A 156 7.38 -25.39 9.17
N ASN A 157 7.25 -24.23 8.50
CA ASN A 157 7.48 -24.08 7.07
C ASN A 157 8.91 -23.66 6.71
N GLY A 158 9.86 -23.79 7.68
CA GLY A 158 11.29 -23.64 7.47
C GLY A 158 11.80 -22.20 7.43
N VAL A 159 11.00 -21.23 7.88
CA VAL A 159 11.46 -19.84 8.00
C VAL A 159 12.40 -19.72 9.20
N GLU A 160 13.58 -19.18 8.96
CA GLU A 160 14.61 -18.95 9.98
C GLU A 160 14.63 -17.49 10.39
N PHE A 161 14.93 -17.23 11.66
CA PHE A 161 14.98 -15.90 12.24
C PHE A 161 16.34 -15.59 12.82
N ILE A 162 16.74 -14.32 12.69
CA ILE A 162 17.87 -13.79 13.44
C ILE A 162 17.45 -13.72 14.91
N ASP A 163 18.20 -14.33 15.81
CA ASP A 163 17.91 -14.35 17.24
C ASP A 163 18.20 -12.98 17.89
N ARG A 164 17.38 -12.01 17.53
CA ARG A 164 17.45 -10.64 18.02
C ARG A 164 16.08 -9.98 18.01
N MET A 165 15.73 -9.34 19.13
CA MET A 165 14.58 -8.47 19.20
C MET A 165 14.97 -7.04 18.77
N ILE A 166 14.10 -6.42 17.97
CA ILE A 166 14.17 -5.01 17.61
C ILE A 166 13.19 -4.24 18.52
N GLY A 167 13.44 -2.96 18.73
CA GLY A 167 12.61 -2.11 19.59
C GLY A 167 11.12 -2.18 19.28
N PRO A 168 10.25 -1.77 20.21
CA PRO A 168 8.82 -1.86 20.04
C PRO A 168 8.34 -1.03 18.85
N GLU A 169 7.33 -1.52 18.14
CA GLU A 169 6.54 -0.68 17.24
C GLU A 169 5.70 0.33 18.02
N ALA A 170 5.23 1.38 17.33
CA ALA A 170 4.48 2.47 17.95
C ALA A 170 3.25 2.02 18.76
N ALA A 171 2.57 0.93 18.35
CA ALA A 171 1.43 0.39 19.08
C ALA A 171 1.81 -0.60 20.20
N SER A 172 3.06 -1.06 20.26
CA SER A 172 3.46 -2.14 21.17
C SER A 172 4.05 -1.61 22.47
N THR A 173 3.63 -2.16 23.61
CA THR A 173 4.24 -1.90 24.93
C THR A 173 5.41 -2.83 25.22
N VAL A 174 5.51 -3.96 24.49
CA VAL A 174 6.60 -4.93 24.58
C VAL A 174 7.22 -5.15 23.21
N GLN A 175 8.44 -5.68 23.20
CA GLN A 175 9.13 -5.99 21.94
C GLN A 175 8.48 -7.19 21.24
N ARG A 176 8.02 -6.99 20.00
CA ARG A 176 7.41 -8.03 19.14
C ARG A 176 8.06 -8.11 17.77
N THR A 177 9.09 -7.30 17.52
CA THR A 177 9.72 -7.21 16.20
C THR A 177 10.98 -8.05 16.16
N PHE A 178 11.06 -8.92 15.18
CA PHE A 178 12.24 -9.71 14.82
C PHE A 178 12.35 -9.83 13.30
N VAL A 179 13.43 -10.42 12.80
CA VAL A 179 13.76 -10.39 11.37
C VAL A 179 14.08 -11.79 10.88
N THR A 180 13.64 -12.11 9.66
CA THR A 180 14.00 -13.37 9.00
C THR A 180 15.46 -13.36 8.53
N VAL A 181 16.07 -14.53 8.43
CA VAL A 181 17.38 -14.71 7.80
C VAL A 181 17.25 -14.52 6.29
N GLU A 182 18.17 -13.80 5.69
CA GLU A 182 18.20 -13.58 4.24
C GLU A 182 18.43 -14.90 3.48
N TRP A 183 17.80 -15.04 2.30
CA TRP A 183 17.97 -16.25 1.49
C TRP A 183 19.44 -16.45 1.06
N HIS A 184 19.95 -17.65 1.21
CA HIS A 184 21.33 -18.05 0.92
C HIS A 184 22.45 -17.38 1.73
N ILE A 185 22.11 -16.58 2.74
CA ILE A 185 23.10 -16.01 3.64
C ILE A 185 22.93 -16.64 5.02
N PRO A 186 23.92 -17.37 5.54
CA PRO A 186 23.90 -17.89 6.90
C PRO A 186 23.72 -16.76 7.92
N SER A 187 22.92 -17.02 8.97
CA SER A 187 22.56 -16.01 9.98
C SER A 187 23.77 -15.38 10.68
N GLU A 188 24.82 -16.17 10.89
CA GLU A 188 26.08 -15.75 11.51
C GLU A 188 26.91 -14.77 10.65
N LEU A 189 26.65 -14.73 9.34
CA LEU A 189 27.33 -13.82 8.42
C LEU A 189 26.56 -12.50 8.21
N ILE A 190 25.37 -12.37 8.80
CA ILE A 190 24.55 -11.16 8.64
C ILE A 190 25.04 -10.08 9.59
N ALA A 191 25.58 -9.01 9.05
CA ALA A 191 26.01 -7.86 9.85
C ALA A 191 24.83 -7.25 10.64
N PRO A 192 25.06 -6.82 11.89
CA PRO A 192 24.05 -6.10 12.67
C PRO A 192 23.51 -4.90 11.88
N GLY A 193 22.19 -4.76 11.84
CA GLY A 193 21.53 -3.65 11.11
C GLY A 193 21.16 -3.94 9.65
N ARG A 194 21.64 -4.99 9.02
CA ARG A 194 21.11 -5.45 7.73
C ARG A 194 19.71 -6.02 7.93
N ASN A 195 18.73 -5.45 7.22
CA ASN A 195 17.31 -5.76 7.38
C ASN A 195 16.64 -5.94 6.01
N ARG A 196 17.25 -6.67 5.08
CA ARG A 196 16.71 -6.87 3.72
C ARG A 196 16.36 -8.33 3.48
N ASN A 197 15.62 -8.91 4.40
CA ASN A 197 15.54 -10.34 4.56
C ASN A 197 14.20 -10.93 4.13
N GLY A 198 13.36 -10.15 3.45
CA GLY A 198 12.08 -10.63 2.93
C GLY A 198 12.21 -11.83 2.00
N SER A 199 13.33 -11.95 1.29
CA SER A 199 13.64 -13.12 0.47
C SER A 199 13.68 -14.41 1.28
N GLY A 200 14.21 -14.37 2.50
CA GLY A 200 14.27 -15.52 3.40
C GLY A 200 12.91 -16.01 3.84
N LEU A 201 11.97 -15.09 4.09
CA LEU A 201 10.58 -15.42 4.35
C LEU A 201 9.92 -16.06 3.13
N VAL A 202 9.98 -15.36 2.00
CA VAL A 202 9.22 -15.71 0.80
C VAL A 202 9.71 -17.02 0.18
N ARG A 203 11.03 -17.21 0.04
CA ARG A 203 11.58 -18.43 -0.57
C ARG A 203 11.36 -19.67 0.29
N ARG A 204 11.37 -19.55 1.61
CA ARG A 204 11.03 -20.68 2.50
C ARG A 204 9.56 -21.06 2.37
N LEU A 205 8.65 -20.08 2.35
CA LEU A 205 7.23 -20.34 2.11
C LEU A 205 6.98 -20.92 0.70
N GLU A 206 7.69 -20.45 -0.33
CA GLU A 206 7.62 -21.05 -1.67
C GLU A 206 8.01 -22.52 -1.66
N GLN A 207 9.16 -22.85 -1.06
CA GLN A 207 9.61 -24.24 -0.95
C GLN A 207 8.58 -25.12 -0.26
N SER A 208 8.01 -24.64 0.85
CA SER A 208 6.94 -25.36 1.56
C SER A 208 5.69 -25.52 0.71
N ALA A 209 5.21 -24.47 0.06
CA ALA A 209 4.04 -24.53 -0.82
C ALA A 209 4.23 -25.56 -1.95
N ARG A 210 5.38 -25.55 -2.62
CA ARG A 210 5.69 -26.52 -3.69
C ARG A 210 5.81 -27.95 -3.15
N LYS A 211 6.47 -28.15 -1.99
CA LYS A 211 6.57 -29.45 -1.32
C LYS A 211 5.19 -30.01 -0.97
N LYS A 212 4.24 -29.14 -0.60
CA LYS A 212 2.84 -29.49 -0.31
C LYS A 212 1.96 -29.56 -1.57
N SER A 213 2.57 -29.52 -2.76
CA SER A 213 1.88 -29.62 -4.06
C SER A 213 0.88 -28.48 -4.32
N VAL A 214 1.17 -27.26 -3.88
CA VAL A 214 0.48 -26.08 -4.39
C VAL A 214 0.92 -25.85 -5.84
N GLN A 215 -0.04 -25.76 -6.76
CA GLN A 215 0.25 -25.40 -8.15
C GLN A 215 0.35 -23.87 -8.24
N ILE A 216 1.50 -23.34 -8.66
CA ILE A 216 1.74 -21.89 -8.78
C ILE A 216 1.90 -21.53 -10.25
N PHE A 217 0.98 -20.72 -10.76
CA PHE A 217 0.96 -20.23 -12.14
C PHE A 217 1.42 -18.76 -12.14
N LEU A 218 2.67 -18.53 -12.58
CA LEU A 218 3.23 -17.19 -12.76
C LEU A 218 2.82 -16.62 -14.14
N ARG A 219 2.85 -15.30 -14.28
CA ARG A 219 2.42 -14.58 -15.49
C ARG A 219 0.95 -14.86 -15.84
N HIS A 220 0.13 -15.14 -14.82
CA HIS A 220 -1.30 -15.33 -14.95
C HIS A 220 -2.00 -14.17 -14.22
N GLU A 221 -2.37 -13.15 -14.98
CA GLU A 221 -3.07 -11.98 -14.46
C GLU A 221 -4.56 -12.27 -14.29
N MET A 222 -5.09 -12.25 -13.07
CA MET A 222 -6.54 -12.33 -12.85
C MET A 222 -7.22 -11.08 -13.40
N THR A 223 -8.16 -11.27 -14.32
CA THR A 223 -8.93 -10.20 -14.94
C THR A 223 -10.39 -10.21 -14.54
N LYS A 224 -10.90 -11.32 -14.01
CA LYS A 224 -12.29 -11.43 -13.56
C LYS A 224 -12.44 -12.50 -12.49
N ILE A 225 -13.26 -12.22 -11.49
CA ILE A 225 -13.81 -13.22 -10.56
C ILE A 225 -15.19 -13.62 -11.07
N ILE A 226 -15.43 -14.92 -11.18
CA ILE A 226 -16.65 -15.47 -11.77
C ILE A 226 -17.59 -15.89 -10.64
N ARG A 227 -18.81 -15.35 -10.65
CA ARG A 227 -19.89 -15.64 -9.71
C ARG A 227 -21.09 -16.26 -10.42
N GLU A 228 -21.93 -17.02 -9.74
CA GLU A 228 -23.13 -17.67 -10.31
C GLU A 228 -24.06 -16.68 -11.01
N GLN A 229 -24.27 -15.52 -10.41
CA GLN A 229 -24.98 -14.39 -10.98
C GLN A 229 -24.19 -13.11 -10.75
N PRO A 230 -24.41 -12.02 -11.48
CA PRO A 230 -23.63 -10.79 -11.33
C PRO A 230 -23.50 -10.31 -9.88
N ASN A 231 -24.58 -10.36 -9.10
CA ASN A 231 -24.59 -9.85 -7.71
C ASN A 231 -25.19 -10.86 -6.71
N SER A 232 -25.28 -12.14 -7.06
CA SER A 232 -25.83 -13.16 -6.16
C SER A 232 -25.25 -14.55 -6.42
N GLY A 233 -25.50 -15.50 -5.51
CA GLY A 233 -24.94 -16.83 -5.56
C GLY A 233 -23.47 -16.86 -5.12
N ARG A 234 -22.83 -17.98 -5.32
CA ARG A 234 -21.44 -18.19 -4.89
C ARG A 234 -20.44 -17.83 -5.97
N VAL A 235 -19.20 -17.59 -5.56
CA VAL A 235 -18.06 -17.50 -6.46
C VAL A 235 -17.66 -18.88 -6.95
N LEU A 236 -17.46 -19.02 -8.27
CA LEU A 236 -17.18 -20.27 -8.97
C LEU A 236 -15.71 -20.44 -9.38
N GLY A 237 -14.98 -19.34 -9.52
CA GLY A 237 -13.60 -19.35 -9.99
C GLY A 237 -13.16 -18.00 -10.55
N ILE A 238 -12.15 -18.05 -11.40
CA ILE A 238 -11.55 -16.84 -12.00
C ILE A 238 -11.31 -17.02 -13.49
N LEU A 239 -11.22 -15.89 -14.19
CA LEU A 239 -10.57 -15.77 -15.47
C LEU A 239 -9.21 -15.11 -15.26
N ALA A 240 -8.16 -15.76 -15.75
CA ALA A 240 -6.81 -15.22 -15.78
C ALA A 240 -6.29 -15.12 -17.21
N MET A 241 -5.37 -14.20 -17.46
CA MET A 241 -4.70 -14.06 -18.75
C MET A 241 -3.23 -14.46 -18.62
N ASN A 242 -2.77 -15.35 -19.51
CA ASN A 242 -1.35 -15.63 -19.70
C ASN A 242 -0.92 -15.08 -21.06
N GLY A 243 -0.40 -13.86 -21.08
CA GLY A 243 -0.25 -13.09 -22.30
C GLY A 243 -1.61 -12.87 -22.97
N SER A 244 -1.80 -13.38 -24.18
CA SER A 244 -3.09 -13.32 -24.91
C SER A 244 -4.03 -14.48 -24.61
N ASN A 245 -3.60 -15.48 -23.85
CA ASN A 245 -4.39 -16.71 -23.62
C ASN A 245 -5.28 -16.55 -22.38
N ALA A 246 -6.57 -16.68 -22.58
CA ALA A 246 -7.56 -16.73 -21.51
C ALA A 246 -7.55 -18.10 -20.83
N VAL A 247 -7.47 -18.14 -19.51
CA VAL A 247 -7.40 -19.35 -18.69
C VAL A 247 -8.50 -19.29 -17.62
N HIS A 248 -9.47 -20.19 -17.70
CA HIS A 248 -10.55 -20.30 -16.70
C HIS A 248 -10.16 -21.32 -15.63
N ILE A 249 -10.16 -20.89 -14.37
CA ILE A 249 -9.77 -21.72 -13.22
C ILE A 249 -10.95 -21.84 -12.26
N GLN A 250 -11.46 -23.05 -12.09
CA GLN A 250 -12.57 -23.36 -11.19
C GLN A 250 -12.09 -23.42 -9.73
N ALA A 251 -12.85 -22.80 -8.84
CA ALA A 251 -12.71 -22.89 -7.38
C ALA A 251 -13.94 -23.62 -6.82
N LYS A 252 -13.78 -24.87 -6.41
CA LYS A 252 -14.91 -25.67 -5.90
C LYS A 252 -15.39 -25.19 -4.53
N LYS A 253 -14.48 -24.66 -3.70
CA LYS A 253 -14.77 -24.19 -2.34
C LYS A 253 -14.67 -22.67 -2.21
N GLY A 254 -13.62 -22.04 -2.76
CA GLY A 254 -13.50 -20.60 -2.67
C GLY A 254 -12.31 -20.01 -3.40
N VAL A 255 -12.40 -18.70 -3.61
CA VAL A 255 -11.36 -17.85 -4.18
C VAL A 255 -10.84 -16.94 -3.07
N ILE A 256 -9.53 -16.84 -2.92
CA ILE A 256 -8.86 -15.96 -1.94
C ILE A 256 -8.15 -14.84 -2.69
N ILE A 257 -8.55 -13.58 -2.43
CA ILE A 257 -7.87 -12.39 -2.93
C ILE A 257 -6.68 -12.09 -2.02
N ALA A 258 -5.47 -12.10 -2.60
CA ALA A 258 -4.20 -11.80 -1.94
C ALA A 258 -3.29 -10.96 -2.85
N THR A 259 -3.90 -10.07 -3.64
CA THR A 259 -3.28 -9.31 -4.74
C THR A 259 -2.41 -8.13 -4.29
N GLY A 260 -2.28 -7.91 -2.99
CA GLY A 260 -1.68 -6.70 -2.45
C GLY A 260 -2.67 -5.53 -2.45
N GLY A 261 -2.19 -4.33 -2.13
CA GLY A 261 -3.06 -3.16 -2.01
C GLY A 261 -3.23 -2.37 -3.31
N HIS A 262 -3.49 -1.07 -3.13
CA HIS A 262 -3.85 -0.17 -4.24
C HIS A 262 -2.94 1.06 -4.36
N THR A 263 -1.76 1.03 -3.76
CA THR A 263 -0.85 2.19 -3.78
C THR A 263 -0.43 2.61 -5.19
N GLY A 264 -0.37 1.68 -6.15
CA GLY A 264 -0.04 1.94 -7.55
C GLY A 264 -1.21 2.49 -8.39
N ASN A 265 -2.45 2.34 -7.92
CA ASN A 265 -3.61 2.84 -8.64
C ASN A 265 -3.99 4.24 -8.14
N VAL A 266 -3.54 5.27 -8.85
CA VAL A 266 -3.78 6.68 -8.48
C VAL A 266 -5.27 6.98 -8.36
N ASN A 267 -6.08 6.50 -9.31
CA ASN A 267 -7.51 6.76 -9.31
C ASN A 267 -8.21 6.11 -8.11
N PHE A 268 -7.85 4.88 -7.78
CA PHE A 268 -8.42 4.16 -6.65
C PHE A 268 -8.00 4.77 -5.30
N ARG A 269 -6.70 5.04 -5.10
CA ARG A 269 -6.21 5.61 -3.84
C ARG A 269 -6.78 7.00 -3.56
N ARG A 270 -7.07 7.79 -4.60
CA ARG A 270 -7.71 9.11 -4.47
C ARG A 270 -9.18 9.06 -4.02
N MET A 271 -9.82 7.89 -4.06
CA MET A 271 -11.15 7.71 -3.44
C MET A 271 -11.09 7.85 -1.91
N PHE A 272 -9.95 7.56 -1.31
CA PHE A 272 -9.74 7.66 0.14
C PHE A 272 -9.04 8.96 0.55
N ASP A 273 -8.03 9.37 -0.23
CA ASP A 273 -7.32 10.62 -0.01
C ASP A 273 -7.06 11.32 -1.36
N PRO A 274 -7.85 12.36 -1.70
CA PRO A 274 -7.75 13.03 -3.00
C PRO A 274 -6.40 13.74 -3.22
N ARG A 275 -5.57 13.90 -2.18
CA ARG A 275 -4.25 14.50 -2.27
C ARG A 275 -3.19 13.55 -2.83
N LEU A 276 -3.46 12.25 -2.87
CA LEU A 276 -2.51 11.21 -3.32
C LEU A 276 -2.45 11.13 -4.85
N THR A 277 -1.92 12.17 -5.45
CA THR A 277 -1.77 12.36 -6.89
C THR A 277 -0.55 11.61 -7.46
N GLU A 278 -0.28 11.75 -8.74
CA GLU A 278 0.68 10.95 -9.52
C GLU A 278 2.14 11.11 -9.07
N GLU A 279 2.50 12.24 -8.51
CA GLU A 279 3.85 12.51 -7.98
C GLU A 279 4.21 11.64 -6.78
N TYR A 280 3.21 11.16 -6.02
CA TYR A 280 3.43 10.24 -4.91
C TYR A 280 3.48 8.81 -5.44
N GLN A 281 4.67 8.33 -5.67
CA GLN A 281 4.91 7.01 -6.26
C GLN A 281 4.78 5.92 -5.21
N GLN A 282 4.50 4.69 -5.65
CA GLN A 282 4.46 3.56 -4.73
C GLN A 282 5.85 2.97 -4.47
N ALA A 283 6.02 2.37 -3.30
CA ALA A 283 7.18 1.57 -2.98
C ALA A 283 7.20 0.27 -3.81
N CYS A 284 8.41 -0.23 -4.10
CA CYS A 284 8.67 -1.49 -4.81
C CYS A 284 8.38 -1.49 -6.33
N GLU A 285 8.00 -0.36 -6.91
CA GLU A 285 8.07 -0.23 -8.36
C GLU A 285 9.54 -0.29 -8.86
N PRO A 286 9.77 -0.82 -10.05
CA PRO A 286 8.82 -1.38 -11.02
C PRO A 286 8.54 -2.89 -10.83
N TRP A 287 9.01 -3.49 -9.73
CA TRP A 287 8.94 -4.93 -9.49
C TRP A 287 7.54 -5.44 -9.21
N VAL A 288 6.77 -4.65 -8.45
CA VAL A 288 5.42 -5.00 -8.02
C VAL A 288 4.53 -3.77 -8.18
N HIS A 289 3.49 -3.93 -8.99
CA HIS A 289 2.47 -2.90 -9.17
C HIS A 289 1.20 -3.27 -8.41
N GLN A 290 0.87 -2.51 -7.37
CA GLN A 290 -0.38 -2.69 -6.61
C GLN A 290 -1.50 -1.88 -7.27
N GLY A 291 -2.14 -2.49 -8.26
CA GLY A 291 -3.13 -1.86 -9.14
C GLY A 291 -4.57 -1.92 -8.64
N ALA A 292 -4.83 -2.36 -7.40
CA ALA A 292 -6.19 -2.59 -6.87
C ALA A 292 -6.98 -3.65 -7.64
N LYS A 293 -6.33 -4.58 -8.36
CA LYS A 293 -7.03 -5.52 -9.25
C LYS A 293 -7.99 -6.44 -8.50
N GLY A 294 -7.59 -6.94 -7.33
CA GLY A 294 -8.45 -7.78 -6.50
C GLY A 294 -9.63 -7.01 -5.94
N GLU A 295 -9.39 -5.79 -5.44
CA GLU A 295 -10.43 -4.93 -4.90
C GLU A 295 -11.45 -4.55 -5.98
N LEU A 296 -10.99 -4.13 -7.17
CA LEU A 296 -11.86 -3.77 -8.27
C LEU A 296 -12.70 -4.96 -8.74
N ALA A 297 -12.09 -6.14 -8.93
CA ALA A 297 -12.80 -7.34 -9.33
C ALA A 297 -13.85 -7.78 -8.30
N ALA A 298 -13.57 -7.61 -7.00
CA ALA A 298 -14.55 -7.89 -5.95
C ALA A 298 -15.69 -6.85 -5.93
N MET A 299 -15.37 -5.57 -6.12
CA MET A 299 -16.38 -4.50 -6.20
C MET A 299 -17.35 -4.70 -7.37
N GLU A 300 -16.89 -5.24 -8.49
CA GLU A 300 -17.77 -5.63 -9.60
C GLU A 300 -18.78 -6.72 -9.21
N LEU A 301 -18.52 -7.47 -8.14
CA LEU A 301 -19.43 -8.45 -7.56
C LEU A 301 -20.28 -7.90 -6.40
N GLY A 302 -20.20 -6.60 -6.14
CA GLY A 302 -20.90 -5.94 -5.06
C GLY A 302 -20.17 -5.87 -3.73
N ALA A 303 -18.88 -6.21 -3.67
CA ALA A 303 -18.10 -6.12 -2.43
C ALA A 303 -18.00 -4.68 -1.91
N SER A 304 -18.01 -4.54 -0.59
CA SER A 304 -17.82 -3.26 0.10
C SER A 304 -16.37 -3.04 0.49
N LEU A 305 -16.01 -1.77 0.63
CA LEU A 305 -14.70 -1.35 1.12
C LEU A 305 -14.78 -0.94 2.59
N TRP A 306 -13.70 -1.16 3.29
CA TRP A 306 -13.51 -0.71 4.65
C TRP A 306 -12.35 0.27 4.73
N ALA A 307 -12.66 1.50 5.10
CA ALA A 307 -11.68 2.54 5.32
C ALA A 307 -11.33 2.65 6.81
N THR A 308 -10.07 2.93 7.09
CA THR A 308 -9.63 3.44 8.39
C THR A 308 -9.46 4.95 8.31
N ALA A 309 -9.06 5.60 9.40
CA ALA A 309 -8.80 7.04 9.41
C ALA A 309 -7.69 7.48 8.43
N ALA A 310 -6.82 6.57 8.03
CA ALA A 310 -5.80 6.76 7.01
C ALA A 310 -5.79 5.57 6.05
N GLN A 311 -5.82 5.81 4.77
CA GLN A 311 -5.78 4.73 3.77
C GLN A 311 -4.42 4.07 3.67
N THR A 312 -3.39 4.84 3.93
CA THR A 312 -2.02 4.40 4.09
C THR A 312 -1.62 4.74 5.51
N ARG A 313 -0.50 4.24 5.96
CA ARG A 313 -0.02 4.55 7.29
C ARG A 313 0.62 5.94 7.33
N GLU A 314 -0.17 6.97 7.08
CA GLU A 314 0.29 8.36 7.12
C GLU A 314 0.89 8.72 8.48
N ALA A 315 0.24 8.30 9.56
CA ALA A 315 0.77 8.44 10.91
C ALA A 315 1.85 7.38 11.25
N GLY A 316 2.16 6.51 10.32
CA GLY A 316 3.17 5.47 10.44
C GLY A 316 4.40 5.75 9.60
N SER A 317 5.25 4.75 9.46
CA SER A 317 6.51 4.85 8.72
C SER A 317 6.37 4.79 7.20
N ALA A 318 5.18 4.60 6.69
CA ALA A 318 4.99 4.17 5.31
C ALA A 318 4.94 5.32 4.31
N ILE A 319 4.40 6.48 4.69
CA ILE A 319 4.42 7.68 3.87
C ILE A 319 5.34 8.69 4.54
N THR A 320 6.61 8.53 4.34
CA THR A 320 7.63 9.40 4.90
C THR A 320 8.67 9.72 3.84
N LYS A 321 9.61 10.58 4.20
CA LYS A 321 10.81 10.72 3.41
C LYS A 321 11.53 9.37 3.32
N THR A 322 11.89 8.99 2.11
CA THR A 322 12.76 7.84 1.92
C THR A 322 14.21 8.24 2.19
N ARG A 323 15.03 7.32 2.66
CA ARG A 323 16.48 7.53 2.75
C ARG A 323 17.16 7.50 1.37
N HIS A 324 16.45 7.08 0.33
CA HIS A 324 16.96 7.03 -1.04
C HIS A 324 16.38 8.20 -1.84
N ILE A 325 17.26 9.10 -2.29
CA ILE A 325 16.91 10.28 -3.06
C ILE A 325 17.50 10.19 -4.48
N GLY A 326 16.97 10.99 -5.40
CA GLY A 326 17.51 11.08 -6.76
C GLY A 326 17.16 9.92 -7.69
N CYS A 327 16.14 9.13 -7.36
CA CYS A 327 15.62 8.07 -8.21
C CYS A 327 14.08 8.09 -8.23
N ARG A 328 13.51 7.54 -9.30
CA ARG A 328 12.07 7.52 -9.48
C ARG A 328 11.35 6.74 -8.38
N TRP A 329 11.86 5.57 -8.03
CA TRP A 329 11.26 4.68 -7.05
C TRP A 329 12.23 4.45 -5.88
N GLY A 330 12.20 5.39 -4.94
CA GLY A 330 13.10 5.37 -3.79
C GLY A 330 12.58 4.49 -2.65
N TYR A 331 12.88 3.20 -2.69
CA TYR A 331 12.59 2.30 -1.59
C TYR A 331 13.84 1.56 -1.12
N SER A 332 14.03 1.50 0.19
CA SER A 332 15.27 0.99 0.81
C SER A 332 15.63 -0.46 0.48
N SER A 333 14.65 -1.26 0.08
CA SER A 333 14.83 -2.66 -0.28
C SER A 333 14.97 -2.90 -1.78
N LEU A 334 14.86 -1.86 -2.60
CA LEU A 334 15.11 -1.98 -4.03
C LEU A 334 16.60 -2.21 -4.25
N VAL A 335 16.97 -3.37 -4.72
CA VAL A 335 18.35 -3.74 -4.98
C VAL A 335 18.63 -3.65 -6.47
N TYR A 336 19.75 -3.03 -6.81
CA TYR A 336 20.26 -3.04 -8.17
C TYR A 336 20.49 -4.47 -8.66
N GLN A 337 19.72 -4.90 -9.65
CA GLN A 337 19.79 -6.24 -10.24
C GLN A 337 19.76 -6.14 -11.77
N PRO A 338 20.91 -6.02 -12.42
CA PRO A 338 21.01 -5.82 -13.88
C PRO A 338 20.36 -6.95 -14.69
N GLU A 339 20.35 -8.17 -14.15
CA GLU A 339 19.81 -9.37 -14.78
C GLU A 339 18.26 -9.40 -14.75
N SER A 340 17.66 -8.54 -13.96
CA SER A 340 16.20 -8.49 -13.90
C SER A 340 15.61 -7.97 -15.21
N PRO A 341 14.55 -8.61 -15.73
CA PRO A 341 13.85 -8.14 -16.92
C PRO A 341 13.22 -6.75 -16.73
N MET A 342 13.05 -6.31 -15.48
CA MET A 342 12.48 -5.00 -15.13
C MET A 342 13.54 -3.92 -14.90
N PHE A 343 14.82 -4.28 -14.96
CA PHE A 343 15.91 -3.35 -14.64
C PHE A 343 15.89 -2.06 -15.48
N HIS A 344 15.53 -2.17 -16.76
CA HIS A 344 15.42 -1.01 -17.66
C HIS A 344 14.39 0.03 -17.19
N LEU A 345 13.43 -0.37 -16.34
CA LEU A 345 12.47 0.55 -15.74
C LEU A 345 12.98 1.14 -14.42
N ALA A 346 13.79 0.40 -13.68
CA ALA A 346 14.33 0.85 -12.39
C ALA A 346 15.46 1.88 -12.52
N ARG A 347 16.31 1.74 -13.50
CA ARG A 347 17.46 2.60 -13.87
C ARG A 347 18.37 3.12 -12.76
N ALA A 348 17.89 3.30 -11.55
CA ALA A 348 18.66 3.82 -10.42
C ALA A 348 18.23 3.23 -9.07
N THR A 349 19.20 3.15 -8.13
CA THR A 349 18.96 2.68 -6.77
C THR A 349 18.78 3.81 -5.74
N GLY A 350 19.09 5.04 -6.13
CA GLY A 350 19.06 6.22 -5.27
C GLY A 350 20.30 6.40 -4.40
N LEU A 351 20.52 7.64 -3.97
CA LEU A 351 21.56 8.02 -3.02
C LEU A 351 21.02 7.81 -1.61
N THR A 352 21.68 6.99 -0.81
CA THR A 352 21.27 6.76 0.60
C THR A 352 21.75 7.92 1.46
N VAL A 353 20.83 8.63 2.11
CA VAL A 353 21.14 9.72 3.03
C VAL A 353 21.41 9.11 4.42
N GLU A 354 22.63 9.22 4.91
CA GLU A 354 23.00 8.83 6.27
C GLU A 354 22.86 10.01 7.24
N ASP A 355 23.26 11.21 6.83
CA ASP A 355 23.10 12.43 7.60
C ASP A 355 22.21 13.47 6.91
N TRP A 356 21.04 13.72 7.47
CA TRP A 356 20.11 14.73 6.96
C TRP A 356 20.58 16.18 7.15
N GLN A 357 21.73 16.38 7.76
CA GLN A 357 22.41 17.68 7.79
C GLN A 357 22.97 18.07 6.42
N ASP A 358 23.23 17.12 5.55
CA ASP A 358 23.85 17.29 4.24
C ASP A 358 22.90 17.81 3.15
N VAL A 359 21.61 17.89 3.43
CA VAL A 359 20.60 18.33 2.46
C VAL A 359 19.61 19.33 3.05
N ILE A 360 18.98 20.12 2.20
CA ILE A 360 17.74 20.84 2.52
C ILE A 360 16.61 20.38 1.59
N PHE A 361 15.38 20.33 2.11
CA PHE A 361 14.19 20.06 1.30
C PHE A 361 13.58 21.35 0.77
N VAL A 362 13.33 21.39 -0.53
CA VAL A 362 12.55 22.45 -1.15
C VAL A 362 11.36 21.86 -1.90
N ASN A 363 10.27 22.63 -1.94
CA ASN A 363 9.11 22.34 -2.75
C ASN A 363 9.36 22.71 -4.23
N GLN A 364 8.39 22.47 -5.09
CA GLN A 364 8.48 22.79 -6.52
C GLN A 364 8.75 24.27 -6.83
N TYR A 365 8.55 25.17 -5.89
CA TYR A 365 8.82 26.61 -6.03
C TYR A 365 10.21 27.02 -5.55
N GLY A 366 11.02 26.08 -5.05
CA GLY A 366 12.35 26.35 -4.50
C GLY A 366 12.35 26.85 -3.07
N LYS A 367 11.23 26.71 -2.33
CA LYS A 367 11.11 27.15 -0.93
C LYS A 367 11.28 25.97 0.01
N ARG A 368 12.12 26.14 1.04
CA ARG A 368 12.26 25.20 2.15
C ARG A 368 10.98 25.22 3.01
N PHE A 369 10.57 24.09 3.56
CA PHE A 369 9.29 23.93 4.24
C PHE A 369 9.33 23.00 5.47
N TRP A 370 10.47 22.36 5.76
CA TRP A 370 10.58 21.32 6.78
C TRP A 370 11.95 21.30 7.47
N ASN A 371 12.01 20.72 8.65
CA ASN A 371 13.24 20.31 9.30
C ASN A 371 13.68 18.94 8.77
N GLU A 372 14.72 18.88 8.01
CA GLU A 372 15.15 17.66 7.31
C GLU A 372 15.58 16.54 8.27
N VAL A 373 16.06 16.87 9.46
CA VAL A 373 16.46 15.90 10.49
C VAL A 373 15.25 15.27 11.17
N ASP A 374 14.10 15.97 11.20
CA ASP A 374 12.89 15.44 11.80
C ASP A 374 12.39 14.20 11.04
N GLY A 375 12.36 13.07 11.75
CA GLY A 375 11.84 11.79 11.27
C GLY A 375 10.37 11.55 11.58
N SER A 376 9.65 12.56 12.10
CA SER A 376 8.23 12.40 12.44
C SER A 376 7.36 12.17 11.22
N TYR A 377 6.22 11.55 11.47
CA TYR A 377 5.23 11.24 10.42
C TYR A 377 4.49 12.47 9.87
N ASN A 378 4.74 13.64 10.43
CA ASN A 378 4.18 14.90 9.94
C ASN A 378 4.81 15.37 8.62
N PHE A 379 5.91 14.75 8.19
CA PHE A 379 6.58 15.08 6.93
C PHE A 379 5.62 14.99 5.74
N PHE A 380 4.82 13.92 5.66
CA PHE A 380 3.85 13.79 4.58
C PHE A 380 2.82 14.92 4.58
N ALA A 381 2.28 15.26 5.74
CA ALA A 381 1.35 16.38 5.87
C ALA A 381 2.01 17.72 5.46
N ALA A 382 3.28 17.91 5.80
CA ALA A 382 4.05 19.09 5.37
C ALA A 382 4.25 19.13 3.85
N CYS A 383 4.49 17.97 3.21
CA CYS A 383 4.59 17.88 1.75
C CYS A 383 3.27 18.20 1.06
N MET A 384 2.14 17.82 1.67
CA MET A 384 0.83 17.94 1.04
C MET A 384 0.27 19.36 1.09
N ALA A 385 0.51 20.11 2.13
CA ALA A 385 -0.09 21.44 2.19
C ALA A 385 0.39 22.34 3.33
N TRP A 386 -0.28 22.33 4.43
CA TRP A 386 -0.34 23.42 5.38
C TRP A 386 -0.26 22.95 6.82
N HIS A 387 0.68 23.53 7.56
CA HIS A 387 0.89 23.25 8.96
C HIS A 387 0.18 24.22 9.92
N GLY A 388 -0.93 24.81 9.52
CA GLY A 388 -1.61 25.81 10.31
C GLY A 388 -1.02 27.22 10.20
N ASP A 389 0.10 27.39 9.50
CA ASP A 389 0.76 28.65 9.24
C ASP A 389 0.83 28.89 7.72
N LYS A 390 0.10 29.88 7.25
CA LYS A 390 0.02 30.21 5.81
C LYS A 390 1.37 30.55 5.19
N SER A 391 2.34 31.02 5.97
CA SER A 391 3.70 31.31 5.50
C SER A 391 4.50 30.04 5.19
N LYS A 392 4.03 28.90 5.69
CA LYS A 392 4.65 27.58 5.52
C LYS A 392 3.89 26.65 4.59
N LEU A 393 3.04 27.22 3.71
CA LEU A 393 2.38 26.46 2.68
C LEU A 393 3.40 25.87 1.71
N ASN A 394 3.32 24.57 1.54
CA ASN A 394 4.10 23.85 0.53
C ASN A 394 3.44 23.90 -0.85
N GLY A 395 2.12 23.86 -0.93
CA GLY A 395 1.38 23.84 -2.19
C GLY A 395 1.34 22.46 -2.88
N GLY A 396 1.86 21.42 -2.25
CA GLY A 396 1.97 20.07 -2.81
C GLY A 396 2.98 19.98 -3.95
N GLY A 397 3.00 18.84 -4.63
CA GLY A 397 3.89 18.57 -5.78
C GLY A 397 5.26 18.02 -5.39
N PRO A 398 6.18 17.96 -6.33
CA PRO A 398 7.51 17.38 -6.13
C PRO A 398 8.31 18.04 -5.02
N ILE A 399 9.04 17.22 -4.28
CA ILE A 399 9.99 17.64 -3.25
C ILE A 399 11.40 17.30 -3.73
N TRP A 400 12.30 18.25 -3.56
CA TRP A 400 13.69 18.13 -3.98
C TRP A 400 14.62 18.27 -2.79
N ALA A 401 15.56 17.34 -2.65
CA ALA A 401 16.72 17.49 -1.77
C ALA A 401 17.79 18.28 -2.51
N ILE A 402 18.18 19.43 -1.98
CA ILE A 402 19.24 20.30 -2.54
C ILE A 402 20.50 20.11 -1.70
N PHE A 403 21.61 19.89 -2.38
CA PHE A 403 22.93 19.73 -1.77
C PHE A 403 24.05 20.12 -2.74
N ASP A 404 25.28 20.03 -2.29
CA ASP A 404 26.46 20.42 -3.04
C ASP A 404 27.54 19.32 -3.13
N ALA A 405 28.66 19.63 -3.76
CA ALA A 405 29.76 18.69 -3.94
C ALA A 405 30.36 18.21 -2.60
N ASP A 406 30.40 19.05 -1.56
CA ASP A 406 30.96 18.68 -0.26
C ASP A 406 30.03 17.70 0.46
N ALA A 407 28.71 17.86 0.36
CA ALA A 407 27.76 16.87 0.85
C ALA A 407 27.90 15.53 0.14
N ALA A 408 28.01 15.53 -1.19
CA ALA A 408 28.23 14.32 -1.97
C ALA A 408 29.53 13.60 -1.56
N ALA A 409 30.59 14.34 -1.23
CA ALA A 409 31.86 13.78 -0.78
C ALA A 409 31.76 13.20 0.65
N ARG A 410 31.09 13.88 1.60
CA ARG A 410 30.88 13.38 2.98
C ARG A 410 30.08 12.09 3.01
N GLU A 411 28.99 12.05 2.26
CA GLU A 411 28.10 10.89 2.14
C GLU A 411 28.66 9.80 1.20
N LYS A 412 29.77 10.06 0.50
CA LYS A 412 30.37 9.16 -0.50
C LYS A 412 29.43 8.78 -1.62
N TRP A 413 28.56 9.70 -2.01
CA TRP A 413 27.60 9.46 -3.08
C TRP A 413 28.24 9.40 -4.46
N LYS A 414 27.75 8.46 -5.25
CA LYS A 414 28.03 8.40 -6.70
C LYS A 414 26.88 9.07 -7.42
N THR A 415 27.12 10.28 -7.91
CA THR A 415 26.09 11.16 -8.49
C THR A 415 25.80 10.87 -9.98
N GLU A 416 26.07 9.66 -10.43
CA GLU A 416 25.88 9.21 -11.81
C GLU A 416 25.09 7.89 -11.85
N PRO A 417 24.41 7.58 -12.99
CA PRO A 417 23.79 6.27 -13.17
C PRO A 417 24.77 5.11 -12.97
N PRO A 418 24.36 3.99 -12.38
CA PRO A 418 22.99 3.61 -11.98
C PRO A 418 22.61 4.01 -10.55
N HIS A 419 23.28 4.97 -9.96
CA HIS A 419 23.00 5.41 -8.59
C HIS A 419 21.94 6.51 -8.52
N VAL A 420 21.77 7.27 -9.60
CA VAL A 420 20.77 8.33 -9.75
C VAL A 420 20.03 8.18 -11.08
N ASP A 421 18.82 8.72 -11.16
CA ASP A 421 18.00 8.72 -12.38
C ASP A 421 17.97 10.13 -13.00
N PRO A 422 18.73 10.39 -14.07
CA PRO A 422 18.79 11.71 -14.70
C PRO A 422 17.52 12.09 -15.46
N ASP A 423 16.62 11.14 -15.74
CA ASP A 423 15.42 11.38 -16.53
C ASP A 423 14.28 11.96 -15.69
N GLY A 424 14.52 13.15 -15.13
CA GLY A 424 13.50 13.89 -14.38
C GLY A 424 13.55 13.72 -12.86
N PHE A 425 14.56 13.02 -12.30
CA PHE A 425 14.65 12.73 -10.87
C PHE A 425 15.98 13.14 -10.23
N PHE A 426 16.97 13.51 -11.03
CA PHE A 426 18.26 14.01 -10.56
C PHE A 426 18.84 15.05 -11.52
N PHE A 427 19.32 16.17 -10.98
CA PHE A 427 19.87 17.28 -11.76
C PHE A 427 21.12 17.83 -11.10
N SER A 428 22.04 18.36 -11.92
CA SER A 428 23.25 19.04 -11.45
C SER A 428 23.54 20.30 -12.28
N ALA A 429 24.18 21.28 -11.64
CA ALA A 429 24.60 22.53 -12.26
C ALA A 429 25.72 23.21 -11.48
N ASP A 430 26.45 24.14 -12.12
CA ASP A 430 27.52 24.90 -11.49
C ASP A 430 27.01 26.10 -10.67
N THR A 431 25.76 26.49 -10.87
CA THR A 431 25.10 27.55 -10.07
C THR A 431 23.70 27.11 -9.62
N ILE A 432 23.25 27.66 -8.46
CA ILE A 432 21.92 27.40 -7.93
C ILE A 432 20.81 27.88 -8.90
N ALA A 433 21.03 29.01 -9.55
CA ALA A 433 20.06 29.55 -10.51
C ALA A 433 19.92 28.66 -11.75
N GLU A 434 21.04 28.15 -12.27
CA GLU A 434 21.06 27.19 -13.37
C GLU A 434 20.40 25.85 -12.98
N LEU A 435 20.70 25.36 -11.76
CA LEU A 435 20.09 24.15 -11.21
C LEU A 435 18.56 24.23 -11.23
N ALA A 436 18.01 25.33 -10.72
CA ALA A 436 16.56 25.55 -10.74
C ALA A 436 15.97 25.49 -12.14
N GLY A 437 16.66 26.08 -13.13
CA GLY A 437 16.24 26.05 -14.54
C GLY A 437 16.32 24.66 -15.19
N LYS A 438 17.18 23.78 -14.69
CA LYS A 438 17.32 22.40 -15.17
C LYS A 438 16.26 21.45 -14.61
N ILE A 439 15.63 21.76 -13.48
CA ILE A 439 14.62 20.89 -12.87
C ILE A 439 13.37 20.81 -13.77
N LYS A 440 13.22 19.69 -14.47
CA LYS A 440 12.13 19.39 -15.40
C LYS A 440 11.60 17.99 -15.14
N SER A 441 10.81 17.84 -14.09
CA SER A 441 10.10 16.60 -13.79
C SER A 441 8.74 16.58 -14.49
N PRO A 442 8.23 15.41 -14.93
CA PRO A 442 6.86 15.27 -15.43
C PRO A 442 5.78 15.76 -14.44
N TYR A 443 6.12 15.79 -13.16
CA TYR A 443 5.21 16.17 -12.07
C TYR A 443 5.36 17.62 -11.61
N GLN A 444 6.32 18.37 -12.15
CA GLN A 444 6.53 19.77 -11.84
C GLN A 444 5.41 20.61 -12.45
N LYS A 445 4.64 21.31 -11.62
CA LYS A 445 3.47 22.09 -12.08
C LYS A 445 3.83 23.50 -12.53
N ALA A 446 4.98 23.99 -12.08
CA ALA A 446 5.51 25.31 -12.46
C ALA A 446 7.04 25.24 -12.53
N PRO A 447 7.70 26.05 -13.39
CA PRO A 447 9.15 26.16 -13.37
C PRO A 447 9.64 26.66 -12.01
N MET A 448 10.72 26.05 -11.49
CA MET A 448 11.35 26.54 -10.28
C MET A 448 12.07 27.87 -10.55
N SER A 449 11.85 28.85 -9.67
CA SER A 449 12.53 30.14 -9.78
C SER A 449 13.96 30.06 -9.26
N GLY A 450 14.95 30.38 -10.12
CA GLY A 450 16.36 30.45 -9.72
C GLY A 450 16.62 31.48 -8.63
N ALA A 451 15.94 32.61 -8.66
CA ALA A 451 16.07 33.64 -7.63
C ALA A 451 15.54 33.15 -6.26
N VAL A 452 14.39 32.46 -6.25
CA VAL A 452 13.81 31.91 -5.02
C VAL A 452 14.68 30.82 -4.43
N LEU A 453 15.21 29.90 -5.27
CA LEU A 453 16.09 28.84 -4.79
C LEU A 453 17.40 29.43 -4.24
N GLN A 454 17.97 30.41 -4.91
CA GLN A 454 19.19 31.11 -4.45
C GLN A 454 18.97 31.79 -3.10
N GLU A 455 17.84 32.48 -2.92
CA GLU A 455 17.46 33.10 -1.65
C GLU A 455 17.31 32.04 -0.55
N THR A 456 16.65 30.94 -0.84
CA THR A 456 16.45 29.81 0.09
C THR A 456 17.78 29.25 0.56
N VAL A 457 18.71 28.97 -0.35
CA VAL A 457 20.05 28.45 -0.02
C VAL A 457 20.86 29.48 0.78
N SER A 458 20.85 30.74 0.36
CA SER A 458 21.57 31.82 1.06
C SER A 458 21.05 32.01 2.49
N ARG A 459 19.73 31.96 2.68
CA ARG A 459 19.09 32.03 3.98
C ARG A 459 19.46 30.84 4.86
N TYR A 460 19.43 29.62 4.32
CA TYR A 460 19.88 28.41 5.06
C TYR A 460 21.34 28.54 5.46
N ASN A 461 22.22 28.97 4.57
CA ASN A 461 23.64 29.16 4.87
C ASN A 461 23.86 30.18 5.99
N SER A 462 23.00 31.20 6.11
CA SER A 462 23.05 32.16 7.24
C SER A 462 22.74 31.50 8.60
N PHE A 463 21.85 30.47 8.62
CA PHE A 463 21.57 29.71 9.83
C PHE A 463 22.73 28.80 10.23
N VAL A 464 23.48 28.27 9.28
CA VAL A 464 24.71 27.52 9.56
C VAL A 464 25.74 28.45 10.26
N VAL A 465 25.90 29.66 9.75
CA VAL A 465 26.80 30.68 10.40
C VAL A 465 26.31 31.04 11.78
N ALA A 466 25.00 31.21 11.97
CA ALA A 466 24.38 31.55 13.24
C ALA A 466 24.32 30.40 14.24
N GLY A 467 24.55 29.13 13.79
CA GLY A 467 24.40 27.95 14.62
C GLY A 467 22.95 27.62 15.00
N ALA A 468 21.95 28.26 14.37
CA ALA A 468 20.56 28.12 14.71
C ALA A 468 19.64 28.32 13.48
N ASP A 469 18.74 27.37 13.23
CA ASP A 469 17.70 27.46 12.20
C ASP A 469 16.45 28.18 12.77
N ALA A 470 16.27 29.43 12.39
CA ALA A 470 15.13 30.23 12.85
C ALA A 470 13.81 29.79 12.18
N ASP A 471 13.86 29.17 10.99
CA ASP A 471 12.67 28.86 10.21
C ASP A 471 12.00 27.55 10.65
N PHE A 472 12.76 26.44 10.70
CA PHE A 472 12.21 25.11 10.91
C PHE A 472 12.83 24.34 12.07
N LYS A 473 13.74 25.01 12.83
CA LYS A 473 14.36 24.41 14.02
C LYS A 473 15.19 23.16 13.73
N LYS A 474 15.84 23.11 12.57
CA LYS A 474 16.82 22.06 12.30
C LYS A 474 17.90 22.11 13.39
N PRO A 475 18.16 21.01 14.11
CA PRO A 475 19.14 21.02 15.19
C PRO A 475 20.52 21.39 14.67
N THR A 476 21.12 22.44 15.20
CA THR A 476 22.48 22.92 14.91
C THR A 476 22.87 22.67 13.44
N PRO A 477 22.35 23.47 12.50
CA PRO A 477 22.64 23.23 11.07
C PRO A 477 24.15 23.29 10.86
N LEU A 478 24.73 22.21 10.29
CA LEU A 478 26.16 21.98 10.28
C LEU A 478 26.83 22.40 8.97
N HIS A 479 26.18 22.16 7.84
CA HIS A 479 26.83 22.23 6.54
C HIS A 479 26.15 23.26 5.64
N LYS A 480 26.95 24.16 5.10
CA LYS A 480 26.51 25.09 4.06
C LYS A 480 26.41 24.38 2.70
N ILE A 481 25.63 24.97 1.82
CA ILE A 481 25.52 24.59 0.42
C ILE A 481 26.17 25.72 -0.39
N GLU A 482 27.46 25.58 -0.74
CA GLU A 482 28.21 26.67 -1.37
C GLU A 482 29.24 26.22 -2.42
N LYS A 483 29.47 24.90 -2.58
CA LYS A 483 30.51 24.38 -3.45
C LYS A 483 29.93 23.65 -4.67
N PRO A 484 30.12 24.15 -5.91
CA PRO A 484 29.66 23.47 -7.10
C PRO A 484 30.40 22.12 -7.34
N PRO A 485 29.77 21.17 -8.08
CA PRO A 485 28.42 21.29 -8.61
C PRO A 485 27.35 21.18 -7.53
N PHE A 486 26.21 21.87 -7.77
CA PHE A 486 25.00 21.79 -6.95
C PHE A 486 24.07 20.73 -7.53
N TYR A 487 23.30 20.09 -6.67
CA TYR A 487 22.44 18.97 -7.04
C TYR A 487 21.02 19.18 -6.54
N ALA A 488 20.06 18.67 -7.33
CA ALA A 488 18.66 18.51 -6.93
C ALA A 488 18.25 17.06 -7.13
N ALA A 489 17.94 16.39 -6.05
CA ALA A 489 17.57 14.98 -6.03
C ALA A 489 16.09 14.82 -5.64
N TRP A 490 15.33 13.99 -6.37
CA TRP A 490 13.95 13.65 -6.07
C TRP A 490 13.83 13.09 -4.65
N SER A 491 12.96 13.69 -3.85
CA SER A 491 12.75 13.31 -2.45
C SER A 491 11.26 13.33 -2.07
N THR A 492 10.38 13.27 -3.06
CA THR A 492 8.93 13.20 -2.85
C THR A 492 8.59 11.90 -2.09
N PRO A 493 7.71 11.97 -1.07
CA PRO A 493 7.30 10.79 -0.33
C PRO A 493 6.76 9.68 -1.22
N ILE A 494 6.95 8.44 -0.79
CA ILE A 494 6.42 7.25 -1.46
C ILE A 494 5.33 6.60 -0.62
N LEU A 495 4.38 5.97 -1.28
CA LEU A 495 3.32 5.18 -0.67
C LEU A 495 3.83 3.77 -0.44
N HIS A 496 3.85 3.36 0.82
CA HIS A 496 4.45 2.08 1.20
C HIS A 496 3.44 0.94 1.23
N ASP A 497 2.30 1.10 1.92
CA ASP A 497 1.25 0.10 2.05
C ASP A 497 -0.14 0.73 2.19
N THR A 498 -1.17 -0.10 2.18
CA THR A 498 -2.56 0.31 2.36
C THR A 498 -3.18 -0.33 3.59
N LEU A 499 -4.04 0.42 4.28
CA LEU A 499 -4.79 -0.01 5.45
C LEU A 499 -6.29 -0.05 5.19
N THR A 500 -6.71 0.49 4.04
CA THR A 500 -8.04 0.38 3.47
C THR A 500 -8.07 -0.73 2.43
N GLY A 501 -9.24 -1.26 2.15
CA GLY A 501 -9.40 -2.35 1.19
C GLY A 501 -10.77 -3.01 1.36
N LEU A 502 -10.90 -4.25 0.94
CA LEU A 502 -12.14 -5.00 1.03
C LEU A 502 -12.56 -5.23 2.48
N ARG A 503 -13.86 -5.06 2.73
CA ARG A 503 -14.45 -5.38 4.02
C ARG A 503 -14.56 -6.89 4.16
N THR A 504 -14.07 -7.41 5.29
CA THR A 504 -14.17 -8.84 5.64
C THR A 504 -14.71 -9.02 7.04
N ASN A 505 -15.23 -10.20 7.32
CA ASN A 505 -15.50 -10.65 8.67
C ASN A 505 -14.24 -11.31 9.30
N THR A 506 -14.39 -11.87 10.50
CA THR A 506 -13.33 -12.55 11.25
C THR A 506 -12.80 -13.83 10.57
N ASN A 507 -13.55 -14.39 9.65
CA ASN A 507 -13.19 -15.57 8.84
C ASN A 507 -12.51 -15.19 7.53
N ALA A 508 -12.18 -13.91 7.32
CA ALA A 508 -11.66 -13.36 6.08
C ALA A 508 -12.63 -13.46 4.89
N GLU A 509 -13.92 -13.72 5.10
CA GLU A 509 -14.95 -13.75 4.07
C GLU A 509 -15.29 -12.31 3.65
N VAL A 510 -15.33 -12.05 2.34
CA VAL A 510 -15.63 -10.71 1.80
C VAL A 510 -17.11 -10.41 1.95
N MET A 511 -17.41 -9.20 2.40
CA MET A 511 -18.77 -8.71 2.61
C MET A 511 -19.20 -7.74 1.51
N ASP A 512 -20.46 -7.80 1.12
CA ASP A 512 -21.05 -6.89 0.16
C ASP A 512 -21.46 -5.54 0.77
N ILE A 513 -22.04 -4.66 -0.06
CA ILE A 513 -22.51 -3.33 0.36
C ILE A 513 -23.69 -3.39 1.33
N HIS A 514 -24.36 -4.52 1.47
CA HIS A 514 -25.47 -4.74 2.41
C HIS A 514 -24.99 -5.38 3.72
N GLY A 515 -23.70 -5.76 3.81
CA GLY A 515 -23.13 -6.42 4.97
C GLY A 515 -23.29 -7.94 4.95
N GLU A 516 -23.71 -8.51 3.81
CA GLU A 516 -23.85 -9.95 3.62
C GLU A 516 -22.56 -10.57 3.06
N ILE A 517 -22.34 -11.85 3.34
CA ILE A 517 -21.16 -12.57 2.85
C ILE A 517 -21.31 -12.87 1.36
N ILE A 518 -20.29 -12.54 0.57
CA ILE A 518 -20.16 -13.04 -0.80
C ILE A 518 -19.64 -14.47 -0.72
N GLN A 519 -20.51 -15.43 -0.86
CA GLN A 519 -20.24 -16.85 -0.68
C GLN A 519 -19.07 -17.35 -1.55
N GLY A 520 -18.07 -17.96 -0.90
CA GLY A 520 -16.88 -18.48 -1.57
C GLY A 520 -15.85 -17.42 -1.99
N LEU A 521 -15.95 -16.18 -1.48
CA LEU A 521 -14.96 -15.12 -1.69
C LEU A 521 -14.30 -14.72 -0.37
N TYR A 522 -12.97 -14.80 -0.34
CA TYR A 522 -12.13 -14.45 0.82
C TYR A 522 -11.12 -13.39 0.44
N CYS A 523 -10.61 -12.65 1.41
CA CYS A 523 -9.57 -11.66 1.20
C CYS A 523 -8.58 -11.61 2.36
N ALA A 524 -7.30 -11.47 2.04
CA ALA A 524 -6.23 -11.34 3.03
C ALA A 524 -5.10 -10.42 2.54
N GLY A 525 -4.30 -9.95 3.48
CA GLY A 525 -3.16 -9.08 3.19
C GLY A 525 -3.54 -7.62 3.01
N GLU A 526 -2.84 -6.92 2.13
CA GLU A 526 -3.07 -5.48 1.91
C GLU A 526 -4.35 -5.18 1.12
N SER A 527 -4.94 -6.17 0.43
CA SER A 527 -6.26 -6.03 -0.20
C SER A 527 -7.39 -5.94 0.84
N GLN A 528 -7.16 -6.41 2.07
CA GLN A 528 -8.11 -6.35 3.18
C GLN A 528 -8.01 -5.01 3.91
N GLY A 529 -9.13 -4.34 4.10
CA GLY A 529 -9.25 -3.11 4.90
C GLY A 529 -9.54 -3.36 6.38
N GLY A 530 -9.75 -2.27 7.13
CA GLY A 530 -10.27 -2.31 8.50
C GLY A 530 -9.24 -2.61 9.58
N PHE A 531 -7.99 -2.89 9.25
CA PHE A 531 -6.94 -3.23 10.21
C PHE A 531 -5.63 -2.50 9.92
N ALA A 532 -5.15 -1.73 10.89
CA ALA A 532 -4.09 -0.74 10.71
C ALA A 532 -2.66 -1.26 10.96
N GLN A 533 -2.44 -2.58 11.09
CA GLN A 533 -1.09 -3.09 11.20
C GLN A 533 -0.34 -2.98 9.87
N HIS A 534 0.80 -2.32 9.90
CA HIS A 534 1.76 -2.30 8.82
C HIS A 534 2.48 -3.65 8.67
N GLY A 535 2.58 -4.16 7.44
CA GLY A 535 3.57 -5.13 7.04
C GLY A 535 3.17 -6.60 7.10
N LEU A 536 4.20 -7.44 7.19
CA LEU A 536 4.16 -8.87 6.87
C LEU A 536 3.30 -9.70 7.83
N ALA A 537 3.27 -9.37 9.11
CA ALA A 537 2.57 -10.17 10.13
C ALA A 537 1.07 -10.22 9.87
N ARG A 538 0.44 -9.08 9.52
CA ARG A 538 -0.96 -9.02 9.10
C ARG A 538 -1.23 -9.92 7.90
N CYS A 539 -0.37 -9.83 6.89
CA CYS A 539 -0.49 -10.62 5.67
C CYS A 539 -0.45 -12.13 5.94
N LEU A 540 0.43 -12.54 6.84
CA LEU A 540 0.58 -13.95 7.24
C LEU A 540 -0.61 -14.44 8.06
N ALA A 541 -0.99 -13.71 9.11
CA ALA A 541 -2.08 -14.10 10.00
C ALA A 541 -3.40 -14.23 9.25
N PHE A 542 -3.82 -13.19 8.53
CA PHE A 542 -5.08 -13.24 7.77
C PHE A 542 -4.99 -14.16 6.54
N GLY A 543 -3.82 -14.36 5.94
CA GLY A 543 -3.61 -15.38 4.92
C GLY A 543 -3.93 -16.78 5.45
N ARG A 544 -3.44 -17.12 6.65
CA ARG A 544 -3.75 -18.39 7.32
C ARG A 544 -5.25 -18.52 7.64
N VAL A 545 -5.86 -17.46 8.17
CA VAL A 545 -7.31 -17.44 8.45
C VAL A 545 -8.09 -17.71 7.17
N ALA A 546 -7.81 -16.99 6.09
CA ALA A 546 -8.48 -17.18 4.80
C ALA A 546 -8.29 -18.61 4.25
N GLY A 547 -7.07 -19.15 4.30
CA GLY A 547 -6.77 -20.51 3.85
C GLY A 547 -7.54 -21.58 4.63
N ARG A 548 -7.60 -21.46 5.95
CA ARG A 548 -8.34 -22.37 6.84
C ARG A 548 -9.84 -22.38 6.55
N HIS A 549 -10.44 -21.20 6.46
CA HIS A 549 -11.88 -21.08 6.22
C HIS A 549 -12.28 -21.44 4.80
N ALA A 550 -11.52 -21.05 3.78
CA ALA A 550 -11.76 -21.46 2.40
C ALA A 550 -11.66 -22.99 2.20
N ALA A 551 -10.84 -23.67 3.01
CA ALA A 551 -10.78 -25.12 3.02
C ALA A 551 -12.04 -25.78 3.65
N GLY A 552 -12.92 -25.00 4.30
CA GLY A 552 -14.16 -25.48 4.92
C GLY A 552 -13.98 -26.08 6.31
N ARG A 553 -12.91 -25.72 7.02
CA ARG A 553 -12.74 -26.05 8.45
C ARG A 553 -12.97 -24.79 9.28
N VAL A 554 -14.01 -24.82 10.08
CA VAL A 554 -14.25 -23.85 11.15
C VAL A 554 -13.26 -24.14 12.28
N ALA A 555 -12.76 -23.11 12.95
CA ALA A 555 -11.82 -23.23 14.07
C ALA A 555 -12.46 -23.95 15.25
#